data_34f71200c3d48ebb57c893af40512bfd
#
_entry.id   34f71200c3d48ebb57c893af40512bfd
#
_cell.length_a   1.000
_cell.length_b   1.000
_cell.length_c   1.000
_cell.angle_alpha   90.00
_cell.angle_beta   90.00
_cell.angle_gamma   90.00
#
_symmetry.space_group_name_H-M   'P 1'
#
loop_
_entity.id
_entity.type
_entity.pdbx_description
1 polymer ?
#
loop_
_entity_poly.entity_id
_entity_poly.type
_entity_poly.pdbx_seq_one_letter_code
_entity_poly.pdbx_strand_id
1 'polypeptide(L)'
;MATGASADVARVPATAEEPARDLSLRFRILRWVSGFALALFVLAGYAWLSTWNVMRFTDGLPSQALWTRLDRSVPTIPAAIWLYALYYVLVMLPMFAVRRVRELVEVLTAYLVVTVLAWVVYALWPVRMEYPHLVCAGVSCEVLMRLWMMDMGVNVMPSLHAAHSALAAAIFVSYRSRVWPLMVAGATAVSVAAVLTRQHFVLDIPAGIALAVAGWLAVRWGFARVWRDALPRR
;
A
#
# COMPACT_ATOMS: atom_id res chain seq x y z
N MET A 1 -45.04 -20.94 56.46
CA MET A 1 -44.63 -19.55 56.27
C MET A 1 -43.21 -19.59 55.73
N ALA A 2 -43.04 -19.42 54.42
CA ALA A 2 -41.74 -19.33 53.78
C ALA A 2 -41.87 -18.19 52.74
N THR A 3 -41.26 -17.07 53.06
CA THR A 3 -41.19 -15.87 52.22
C THR A 3 -40.13 -16.05 51.16
N GLY A 4 -40.57 -16.12 49.91
CA GLY A 4 -39.68 -16.12 48.74
C GLY A 4 -39.09 -14.73 48.52
N ALA A 5 -37.77 -14.62 48.59
CA ALA A 5 -37.03 -13.44 48.14
C ALA A 5 -36.80 -13.54 46.62
N SER A 6 -37.51 -12.74 45.85
CA SER A 6 -37.27 -12.51 44.43
C SER A 6 -35.94 -11.75 44.25
N ALA A 7 -34.96 -12.40 43.69
CA ALA A 7 -33.70 -11.74 43.28
C ALA A 7 -33.97 -10.87 42.04
N ASP A 8 -33.95 -9.56 42.28
CA ASP A 8 -34.03 -8.55 41.25
C ASP A 8 -32.72 -8.58 40.41
N VAL A 9 -32.77 -9.25 39.26
CA VAL A 9 -31.65 -9.28 38.31
C VAL A 9 -31.57 -7.89 37.67
N ALA A 10 -30.65 -7.08 38.20
CA ALA A 10 -30.33 -5.77 37.65
C ALA A 10 -29.99 -5.93 36.15
N ARG A 11 -30.89 -5.48 35.29
CA ARG A 11 -30.65 -5.35 33.85
C ARG A 11 -29.50 -4.38 33.66
N VAL A 12 -28.33 -4.91 33.24
CA VAL A 12 -27.23 -4.10 32.70
C VAL A 12 -27.80 -3.27 31.56
N PRO A 13 -27.74 -1.92 31.62
CA PRO A 13 -28.23 -1.10 30.53
C PRO A 13 -27.42 -1.46 29.27
N ALA A 14 -28.14 -1.79 28.20
CA ALA A 14 -27.55 -1.98 26.85
C ALA A 14 -26.66 -0.76 26.59
N THR A 15 -25.39 -1.02 26.34
CA THR A 15 -24.44 0.01 25.92
C THR A 15 -25.06 0.76 24.76
N ALA A 16 -25.33 2.04 24.97
CA ALA A 16 -25.87 2.92 23.94
C ALA A 16 -24.99 2.78 22.71
N GLU A 17 -25.54 2.26 21.64
CA GLU A 17 -24.91 2.28 20.32
C GLU A 17 -24.58 3.76 20.02
N GLU A 18 -23.29 4.08 20.01
CA GLU A 18 -22.83 5.41 19.64
C GLU A 18 -23.34 5.67 18.21
N PRO A 19 -24.21 6.66 17.99
CA PRO A 19 -24.80 6.87 16.67
C PRO A 19 -23.70 7.02 15.65
N ALA A 20 -23.85 6.36 14.51
CA ALA A 20 -22.93 6.45 13.37
C ALA A 20 -22.73 7.94 13.08
N ARG A 21 -21.59 8.51 13.54
CA ARG A 21 -21.32 9.93 13.40
C ARG A 21 -21.22 10.21 11.92
N ASP A 22 -22.19 10.94 11.41
CA ASP A 22 -22.13 11.52 10.08
C ASP A 22 -20.84 12.32 10.00
N LEU A 23 -19.88 11.84 9.18
CA LEU A 23 -18.54 12.41 9.17
C LEU A 23 -18.65 13.89 8.80
N SER A 24 -18.25 14.79 9.70
CA SER A 24 -18.32 16.22 9.46
C SER A 24 -17.64 16.57 8.12
N LEU A 25 -18.16 17.55 7.41
CA LEU A 25 -17.58 17.99 6.13
C LEU A 25 -16.08 18.29 6.28
N ARG A 26 -15.68 18.90 7.40
CA ARG A 26 -14.29 19.21 7.72
C ARG A 26 -13.42 17.95 7.75
N PHE A 27 -13.89 16.85 8.38
CA PHE A 27 -13.14 15.61 8.42
C PHE A 27 -13.06 14.94 7.04
N ARG A 28 -14.12 15.00 6.24
CA ARG A 28 -14.09 14.49 4.86
C ARG A 28 -13.06 15.23 4.02
N ILE A 29 -13.04 16.57 4.10
CA ILE A 29 -12.04 17.39 3.42
C ILE A 29 -10.63 17.03 3.90
N LEU A 30 -10.39 17.03 5.22
CA LEU A 30 -9.08 16.69 5.79
C LEU A 30 -8.57 15.34 5.28
N ARG A 31 -9.43 14.32 5.30
CA ARG A 31 -9.12 12.96 4.87
C ARG A 31 -8.64 12.91 3.41
N TRP A 32 -9.36 13.57 2.51
CA TRP A 32 -8.99 13.58 1.09
C TRP A 32 -7.78 14.46 0.82
N VAL A 33 -7.72 15.64 1.40
CA VAL A 33 -6.57 16.55 1.23
C VAL A 33 -5.28 15.89 1.73
N SER A 34 -5.30 15.28 2.91
CA SER A 34 -4.10 14.60 3.44
C SER A 34 -3.72 13.35 2.62
N GLY A 35 -4.71 12.59 2.13
CA GLY A 35 -4.45 11.45 1.23
C GLY A 35 -3.81 11.87 -0.09
N PHE A 36 -4.35 12.90 -0.73
CA PHE A 36 -3.77 13.46 -1.96
C PHE A 36 -2.40 14.11 -1.73
N ALA A 37 -2.21 14.82 -0.63
CA ALA A 37 -0.92 15.41 -0.28
C ALA A 37 0.14 14.32 -0.09
N LEU A 38 -0.19 13.22 0.57
CA LEU A 38 0.70 12.08 0.72
C LEU A 38 1.00 11.42 -0.64
N ALA A 39 -0.02 11.21 -1.49
CA ALA A 39 0.17 10.65 -2.82
C ALA A 39 1.10 11.52 -3.69
N LEU A 40 0.93 12.85 -3.64
CA LEU A 40 1.80 13.79 -4.34
C LEU A 40 3.23 13.74 -3.79
N PHE A 41 3.39 13.69 -2.47
CA PHE A 41 4.70 13.54 -1.83
C PHE A 41 5.41 12.25 -2.28
N VAL A 42 4.68 11.12 -2.28
CA VAL A 42 5.21 9.83 -2.74
C VAL A 42 5.63 9.90 -4.21
N LEU A 43 4.80 10.48 -5.07
CA LEU A 43 5.09 10.62 -6.50
C LEU A 43 6.30 11.52 -6.76
N ALA A 44 6.36 12.68 -6.10
CA ALA A 44 7.46 13.62 -6.26
C ALA A 44 8.79 13.04 -5.76
N GLY A 45 8.77 12.41 -4.59
CA GLY A 45 9.96 11.79 -4.01
C GLY A 45 10.44 10.57 -4.82
N TYR A 46 9.50 9.77 -5.35
CA TYR A 46 9.84 8.67 -6.26
C TYR A 46 10.50 9.20 -7.55
N ALA A 47 9.93 10.22 -8.18
CA ALA A 47 10.49 10.83 -9.39
C ALA A 47 11.88 11.41 -9.15
N TRP A 48 12.08 12.12 -8.03
CA TRP A 48 13.38 12.64 -7.63
C TRP A 48 14.41 11.52 -7.44
N LEU A 49 14.06 10.47 -6.70
CA LEU A 49 14.94 9.33 -6.43
C LEU A 49 15.24 8.53 -7.69
N SER A 50 14.27 8.38 -8.60
CA SER A 50 14.48 7.74 -9.90
C SER A 50 15.50 8.51 -10.75
N THR A 51 15.35 9.83 -10.84
CA THR A 51 16.30 10.69 -11.55
C THR A 51 17.70 10.58 -10.94
N TRP A 52 17.80 10.61 -9.61
CA TRP A 52 19.08 10.48 -8.90
C TRP A 52 19.74 9.11 -9.17
N ASN A 53 18.99 8.01 -9.14
CA ASN A 53 19.52 6.68 -9.43
C ASN A 53 19.89 6.50 -10.90
N VAL A 54 19.16 7.09 -11.84
CA VAL A 54 19.54 7.09 -13.26
C VAL A 54 20.89 7.79 -13.44
N MET A 55 21.11 8.95 -12.83
CA MET A 55 22.41 9.64 -12.87
C MET A 55 23.53 8.76 -12.31
N ARG A 56 23.33 8.09 -11.18
CA ARG A 56 24.31 7.17 -10.58
C ARG A 56 24.68 6.02 -11.52
N PHE A 57 23.72 5.45 -12.23
CA PHE A 57 23.98 4.41 -13.24
C PHE A 57 24.75 4.96 -14.44
N THR A 58 24.47 6.20 -14.85
CA THR A 58 25.20 6.88 -15.91
C THR A 58 26.65 7.15 -15.50
N ASP A 59 26.88 7.49 -14.22
CA ASP A 59 28.21 7.74 -13.64
C ASP A 59 28.99 6.45 -13.32
N GLY A 60 28.47 5.27 -13.73
CA GLY A 60 29.18 3.99 -13.64
C GLY A 60 28.83 3.12 -12.44
N LEU A 61 27.75 3.43 -11.69
CA LEU A 61 27.27 2.50 -10.68
C LEU A 61 26.87 1.17 -11.33
N PRO A 62 27.37 0.01 -10.86
CA PRO A 62 27.00 -1.27 -11.43
C PRO A 62 25.49 -1.52 -11.35
N SER A 63 24.89 -1.91 -12.48
CA SER A 63 23.48 -2.30 -12.51
C SER A 63 23.30 -3.62 -11.75
N GLN A 64 22.43 -3.62 -10.77
CA GLN A 64 22.00 -4.82 -10.06
C GLN A 64 20.70 -5.31 -10.70
N ALA A 65 20.72 -6.48 -11.31
CA ALA A 65 19.54 -7.12 -11.89
C ALA A 65 19.25 -8.43 -11.15
N LEU A 66 18.04 -8.57 -10.65
CA LEU A 66 17.62 -9.72 -9.83
C LEU A 66 16.95 -10.83 -10.67
N TRP A 67 17.45 -11.09 -11.86
CA TRP A 67 16.90 -12.11 -12.74
C TRP A 67 16.99 -13.51 -12.13
N THR A 68 15.83 -14.10 -11.86
CA THR A 68 15.72 -15.51 -11.51
C THR A 68 15.36 -16.36 -12.76
N ARG A 69 15.39 -17.69 -12.61
CA ARG A 69 14.88 -18.59 -13.67
C ARG A 69 13.38 -18.36 -13.92
N LEU A 70 12.64 -18.03 -12.85
CA LEU A 70 11.20 -17.77 -12.92
C LEU A 70 10.93 -16.47 -13.71
N ASP A 71 11.69 -15.41 -13.46
CA ASP A 71 11.55 -14.15 -14.23
C ASP A 71 11.72 -14.36 -15.73
N ARG A 72 12.65 -15.24 -16.12
CA ARG A 72 12.90 -15.55 -17.54
C ARG A 72 11.77 -16.35 -18.19
N SER A 73 11.03 -17.13 -17.40
CA SER A 73 9.90 -17.94 -17.88
C SER A 73 8.58 -17.17 -17.96
N VAL A 74 8.45 -16.06 -17.23
CA VAL A 74 7.24 -15.22 -17.24
C VAL A 74 7.14 -14.48 -18.58
N PRO A 75 6.02 -14.55 -19.30
CA PRO A 75 5.83 -13.76 -20.52
C PRO A 75 5.56 -12.28 -20.20
N THR A 76 5.90 -11.39 -21.13
CA THR A 76 5.45 -10.01 -21.09
C THR A 76 4.04 -9.91 -21.67
N ILE A 77 3.07 -9.46 -20.89
CA ILE A 77 1.65 -9.38 -21.30
C ILE A 77 1.19 -7.92 -21.26
N PRO A 78 1.16 -7.22 -22.40
CA PRO A 78 0.77 -5.79 -22.43
C PRO A 78 -0.62 -5.51 -21.84
N ALA A 79 -1.58 -6.42 -22.02
CA ALA A 79 -2.93 -6.25 -21.47
C ALA A 79 -2.97 -6.23 -19.93
N ALA A 80 -1.96 -6.78 -19.26
CA ALA A 80 -1.85 -6.73 -17.80
C ALA A 80 -1.66 -5.30 -17.28
N ILE A 81 -1.35 -4.31 -18.13
CA ILE A 81 -1.24 -2.90 -17.75
C ILE A 81 -2.52 -2.36 -17.09
N TRP A 82 -3.69 -2.86 -17.46
CA TRP A 82 -4.96 -2.44 -16.88
C TRP A 82 -5.15 -2.95 -15.46
N LEU A 83 -4.69 -4.17 -15.17
CA LEU A 83 -4.64 -4.70 -13.80
C LEU A 83 -3.57 -4.00 -12.96
N TYR A 84 -2.44 -3.66 -13.58
CA TYR A 84 -1.41 -2.86 -12.92
C TYR A 84 -1.94 -1.46 -12.55
N ALA A 85 -2.69 -0.81 -13.45
CA ALA A 85 -3.30 0.49 -13.19
C ALA A 85 -4.34 0.47 -12.05
N LEU A 86 -4.91 -0.69 -11.70
CA LEU A 86 -5.78 -0.87 -10.54
C LEU A 86 -5.09 -0.44 -9.24
N TYR A 87 -3.77 -0.46 -9.19
CA TYR A 87 -2.96 0.06 -8.08
C TYR A 87 -3.44 1.44 -7.61
N TYR A 88 -3.61 2.39 -8.53
CA TYR A 88 -3.99 3.78 -8.19
C TYR A 88 -5.36 3.88 -7.53
N VAL A 89 -6.25 2.95 -7.83
CA VAL A 89 -7.55 2.85 -7.16
C VAL A 89 -7.38 2.23 -5.78
N LEU A 90 -6.68 1.09 -5.68
CA LEU A 90 -6.54 0.34 -4.44
C LEU A 90 -5.89 1.17 -3.32
N VAL A 91 -4.85 1.94 -3.63
CA VAL A 91 -4.14 2.74 -2.62
C VAL A 91 -4.96 3.87 -2.05
N MET A 92 -6.00 4.33 -2.76
CA MET A 92 -6.92 5.37 -2.29
C MET A 92 -8.09 4.81 -1.48
N LEU A 93 -8.44 3.54 -1.64
CA LEU A 93 -9.61 2.94 -0.98
C LEU A 93 -9.56 2.98 0.56
N PRO A 94 -8.41 2.86 1.25
CA PRO A 94 -8.36 3.01 2.71
C PRO A 94 -8.91 4.35 3.21
N MET A 95 -8.86 5.41 2.40
CA MET A 95 -9.46 6.69 2.74
C MET A 95 -10.97 6.60 2.95
N PHE A 96 -11.67 5.67 2.30
CA PHE A 96 -13.09 5.41 2.54
C PHE A 96 -13.36 4.62 3.83
N ALA A 97 -12.43 3.77 4.25
CA ALA A 97 -12.55 2.96 5.46
C ALA A 97 -12.34 3.77 6.75
N VAL A 98 -11.58 4.86 6.66
CA VAL A 98 -11.22 5.72 7.79
C VAL A 98 -12.42 6.58 8.24
N ARG A 99 -12.75 6.51 9.54
CA ARG A 99 -13.88 7.23 10.15
C ARG A 99 -13.47 8.19 11.26
N ARG A 100 -12.26 8.05 11.80
CA ARG A 100 -11.73 8.83 12.93
C ARG A 100 -10.38 9.44 12.57
N VAL A 101 -10.06 10.59 13.17
CA VAL A 101 -8.74 11.24 12.96
C VAL A 101 -7.59 10.30 13.34
N ARG A 102 -7.73 9.53 14.41
CA ARG A 102 -6.73 8.54 14.83
C ARG A 102 -6.46 7.52 13.72
N GLU A 103 -7.50 6.95 13.12
CA GLU A 103 -7.38 5.99 12.02
C GLU A 103 -6.71 6.62 10.79
N LEU A 104 -7.06 7.90 10.51
CA LEU A 104 -6.44 8.67 9.43
C LEU A 104 -4.93 8.80 9.64
N VAL A 105 -4.52 9.24 10.84
CA VAL A 105 -3.09 9.40 11.17
C VAL A 105 -2.38 8.05 11.11
N GLU A 106 -2.98 6.99 11.64
CA GLU A 106 -2.42 5.62 11.59
C GLU A 106 -2.18 5.17 10.14
N VAL A 107 -3.18 5.34 9.27
CA VAL A 107 -3.09 4.94 7.85
C VAL A 107 -2.05 5.76 7.11
N LEU A 108 -2.08 7.09 7.24
CA LEU A 108 -1.11 7.96 6.58
C LEU A 108 0.33 7.69 7.04
N THR A 109 0.52 7.47 8.36
CA THR A 109 1.83 7.10 8.91
C THR A 109 2.31 5.76 8.36
N ALA A 110 1.43 4.77 8.21
CA ALA A 110 1.80 3.47 7.65
C ALA A 110 2.27 3.58 6.20
N TYR A 111 1.54 4.32 5.35
CA TYR A 111 1.97 4.57 3.98
C TYR A 111 3.30 5.32 3.93
N LEU A 112 3.48 6.34 4.76
CA LEU A 112 4.72 7.10 4.84
C LEU A 112 5.90 6.22 5.27
N VAL A 113 5.75 5.42 6.32
CA VAL A 113 6.79 4.51 6.83
C VAL A 113 7.18 3.49 5.75
N VAL A 114 6.22 2.82 5.13
CA VAL A 114 6.48 1.84 4.06
C VAL A 114 7.20 2.50 2.88
N THR A 115 6.76 3.69 2.47
CA THR A 115 7.39 4.43 1.39
C THR A 115 8.84 4.83 1.71
N VAL A 116 9.06 5.44 2.87
CA VAL A 116 10.40 5.90 3.27
C VAL A 116 11.38 4.73 3.41
N LEU A 117 10.93 3.61 3.98
CA LEU A 117 11.76 2.41 4.08
C LEU A 117 12.11 1.85 2.69
N ALA A 118 11.16 1.83 1.75
CA ALA A 118 11.45 1.44 0.37
C ALA A 118 12.46 2.40 -0.28
N TRP A 119 12.31 3.72 -0.09
CA TRP A 119 13.25 4.71 -0.62
C TRP A 119 14.65 4.57 -0.04
N VAL A 120 14.77 4.24 1.25
CA VAL A 120 16.08 3.93 1.86
C VAL A 120 16.73 2.74 1.12
N VAL A 121 15.97 1.69 0.84
CA VAL A 121 16.50 0.54 0.07
C VAL A 121 16.90 0.99 -1.35
N TYR A 122 16.07 1.76 -2.06
CA TYR A 122 16.39 2.27 -3.40
C TYR A 122 17.64 3.15 -3.42
N ALA A 123 17.85 3.94 -2.37
CA ALA A 123 19.03 4.78 -2.25
C ALA A 123 20.31 3.99 -1.97
N LEU A 124 20.22 2.99 -1.10
CA LEU A 124 21.38 2.18 -0.66
C LEU A 124 21.72 1.05 -1.63
N TRP A 125 20.70 0.45 -2.23
CA TRP A 125 20.84 -0.69 -3.13
C TRP A 125 19.90 -0.56 -4.34
N PRO A 126 20.21 0.32 -5.30
CA PRO A 126 19.39 0.53 -6.48
C PRO A 126 19.43 -0.70 -7.40
N VAL A 127 18.27 -1.25 -7.66
CA VAL A 127 18.06 -2.37 -8.58
C VAL A 127 17.45 -1.83 -9.88
N ARG A 128 17.94 -2.30 -11.02
CA ARG A 128 17.49 -1.88 -12.34
C ARG A 128 16.87 -3.03 -13.11
N MET A 129 15.72 -2.77 -13.73
CA MET A 129 15.07 -3.64 -14.71
C MET A 129 15.45 -3.20 -16.11
N GLU A 130 15.90 -4.14 -16.93
CA GLU A 130 16.07 -3.93 -18.37
C GLU A 130 14.80 -4.42 -19.08
N TYR A 131 14.19 -3.52 -19.84
CA TYR A 131 12.98 -3.86 -20.59
C TYR A 131 13.33 -4.67 -21.84
N PRO A 132 12.59 -5.75 -22.10
CA PRO A 132 12.82 -6.55 -23.30
C PRO A 132 12.41 -5.80 -24.57
N HIS A 133 13.02 -6.14 -25.68
CA HIS A 133 12.50 -5.75 -26.99
C HIS A 133 11.12 -6.38 -27.20
N LEU A 134 10.09 -5.55 -27.23
CA LEU A 134 8.70 -5.99 -27.36
C LEU A 134 8.16 -5.51 -28.73
N VAL A 135 7.81 -6.47 -29.57
CA VAL A 135 7.08 -6.19 -30.82
C VAL A 135 5.61 -6.50 -30.56
N CYS A 136 4.81 -5.50 -30.42
CA CYS A 136 3.38 -5.62 -30.18
C CYS A 136 2.63 -4.42 -30.75
N ALA A 137 1.31 -4.53 -30.90
CA ALA A 137 0.45 -3.48 -31.43
C ALA A 137 -0.80 -3.29 -30.57
N GLY A 138 -1.45 -2.15 -30.71
CA GLY A 138 -2.70 -1.79 -30.01
C GLY A 138 -2.48 -1.02 -28.72
N VAL A 139 -3.58 -0.54 -28.16
CA VAL A 139 -3.60 0.43 -27.05
C VAL A 139 -2.84 -0.06 -25.82
N SER A 140 -3.01 -1.33 -25.42
CA SER A 140 -2.30 -1.88 -24.26
C SER A 140 -0.78 -1.88 -24.43
N CYS A 141 -0.32 -2.14 -25.65
CA CYS A 141 1.10 -2.09 -26.00
C CYS A 141 1.65 -0.67 -25.90
N GLU A 142 0.95 0.30 -26.52
CA GLU A 142 1.35 1.71 -26.47
C GLU A 142 1.43 2.24 -25.05
N VAL A 143 0.42 1.95 -24.23
CA VAL A 143 0.38 2.36 -22.81
C VAL A 143 1.55 1.74 -22.04
N LEU A 144 1.82 0.45 -22.23
CA LEU A 144 2.94 -0.23 -21.59
C LEU A 144 4.28 0.37 -21.99
N MET A 145 4.50 0.59 -23.29
CA MET A 145 5.75 1.18 -23.78
C MET A 145 5.96 2.61 -23.26
N ARG A 146 4.90 3.41 -23.17
CA ARG A 146 4.96 4.75 -22.56
C ARG A 146 5.32 4.68 -21.09
N LEU A 147 4.72 3.72 -20.34
CA LEU A 147 5.07 3.50 -18.94
C LEU A 147 6.55 3.17 -18.78
N TRP A 148 7.11 2.27 -19.59
CA TRP A 148 8.53 1.92 -19.55
C TRP A 148 9.45 3.11 -19.83
N MET A 149 9.07 3.99 -20.77
CA MET A 149 9.81 5.22 -21.04
C MET A 149 9.80 6.21 -19.86
N MET A 150 8.68 6.26 -19.10
CA MET A 150 8.54 7.17 -17.97
C MET A 150 9.22 6.65 -16.70
N ASP A 151 9.18 5.34 -16.46
CA ASP A 151 9.66 4.72 -15.23
C ASP A 151 11.18 4.45 -15.24
N MET A 152 11.80 4.40 -16.42
CA MET A 152 13.25 4.19 -16.61
C MET A 152 13.80 2.88 -16.00
N GLY A 153 12.96 2.02 -15.45
CA GLY A 153 13.31 0.72 -14.88
C GLY A 153 14.22 0.77 -13.66
N VAL A 154 14.20 1.84 -12.89
CA VAL A 154 14.95 1.99 -11.64
C VAL A 154 14.05 1.87 -10.42
N ASN A 155 14.63 1.72 -9.22
CA ASN A 155 13.88 1.61 -7.96
C ASN A 155 12.93 0.41 -7.94
N VAL A 156 13.40 -0.73 -8.41
CA VAL A 156 12.55 -1.90 -8.63
C VAL A 156 12.31 -2.69 -7.35
N MET A 157 13.31 -2.86 -6.49
CA MET A 157 13.19 -3.66 -5.26
C MET A 157 13.33 -2.80 -3.99
N PRO A 158 12.39 -2.93 -3.02
CA PRO A 158 11.16 -3.73 -3.02
C PRO A 158 10.05 -3.09 -3.88
N SER A 159 9.09 -3.89 -4.38
CA SER A 159 7.95 -3.36 -5.14
C SER A 159 7.05 -2.47 -4.28
N LEU A 160 7.01 -1.16 -4.55
CA LEU A 160 6.04 -0.26 -3.92
C LEU A 160 4.60 -0.53 -4.36
N HIS A 161 4.39 -1.03 -5.58
CA HIS A 161 3.05 -1.42 -6.05
C HIS A 161 2.50 -2.58 -5.23
N ALA A 162 3.31 -3.63 -4.99
CA ALA A 162 2.94 -4.73 -4.12
C ALA A 162 2.81 -4.28 -2.66
N ALA A 163 3.74 -3.44 -2.17
CA ALA A 163 3.74 -2.97 -0.79
C ALA A 163 2.49 -2.14 -0.46
N HIS A 164 2.19 -1.11 -1.25
CA HIS A 164 1.04 -0.25 -0.99
C HIS A 164 -0.29 -0.98 -1.19
N SER A 165 -0.40 -1.86 -2.19
CA SER A 165 -1.61 -2.66 -2.41
C SER A 165 -1.83 -3.65 -1.27
N ALA A 166 -0.77 -4.32 -0.80
CA ALA A 166 -0.82 -5.21 0.35
C ALA A 166 -1.14 -4.46 1.65
N LEU A 167 -0.59 -3.25 1.83
CA LEU A 167 -0.91 -2.37 2.95
C LEU A 167 -2.40 -1.99 2.93
N ALA A 168 -2.94 -1.59 1.77
CA ALA A 168 -4.36 -1.32 1.62
C ALA A 168 -5.21 -2.53 2.04
N ALA A 169 -4.87 -3.73 1.56
CA ALA A 169 -5.55 -4.96 1.94
C ALA A 169 -5.44 -5.24 3.45
N ALA A 170 -4.25 -5.09 4.06
CA ALA A 170 -4.01 -5.28 5.49
C ALA A 170 -4.84 -4.33 6.37
N ILE A 171 -5.03 -3.07 5.94
CA ILE A 171 -5.89 -2.10 6.60
C ILE A 171 -7.34 -2.60 6.62
N PHE A 172 -7.88 -3.03 5.48
CA PHE A 172 -9.26 -3.54 5.39
C PHE A 172 -9.46 -4.83 6.19
N VAL A 173 -8.48 -5.73 6.20
CA VAL A 173 -8.48 -6.93 7.06
C VAL A 173 -8.52 -6.51 8.54
N SER A 174 -7.66 -5.58 8.95
CA SER A 174 -7.54 -5.12 10.34
C SER A 174 -8.81 -4.42 10.83
N TYR A 175 -9.50 -3.71 9.95
CA TYR A 175 -10.77 -3.03 10.25
C TYR A 175 -11.98 -3.97 10.09
N ARG A 176 -11.75 -5.27 9.82
CA ARG A 176 -12.80 -6.30 9.65
C ARG A 176 -13.86 -5.89 8.63
N SER A 177 -13.48 -5.16 7.61
CA SER A 177 -14.37 -4.74 6.52
C SER A 177 -14.84 -5.94 5.70
N ARG A 178 -16.10 -5.97 5.31
CA ARG A 178 -16.67 -7.06 4.48
C ARG A 178 -16.02 -7.17 3.10
N VAL A 179 -15.39 -6.09 2.62
CA VAL A 179 -14.72 -6.05 1.30
C VAL A 179 -13.24 -6.48 1.35
N TRP A 180 -12.71 -6.90 2.51
CA TRP A 180 -11.32 -7.32 2.62
C TRP A 180 -10.89 -8.39 1.61
N PRO A 181 -11.74 -9.40 1.24
CA PRO A 181 -11.32 -10.42 0.27
C PRO A 181 -11.08 -9.81 -1.12
N LEU A 182 -11.91 -8.83 -1.51
CA LEU A 182 -11.74 -8.09 -2.77
C LEU A 182 -10.44 -7.26 -2.76
N MET A 183 -10.10 -6.67 -1.61
CA MET A 183 -8.84 -5.93 -1.47
C MET A 183 -7.62 -6.84 -1.59
N VAL A 184 -7.66 -8.03 -1.00
CA VAL A 184 -6.60 -9.03 -1.14
C VAL A 184 -6.50 -9.51 -2.59
N ALA A 185 -7.63 -9.83 -3.23
CA ALA A 185 -7.66 -10.24 -4.63
C ALA A 185 -7.08 -9.12 -5.56
N GLY A 186 -7.47 -7.87 -5.32
CA GLY A 186 -6.94 -6.73 -6.05
C GLY A 186 -5.43 -6.53 -5.85
N ALA A 187 -4.93 -6.63 -4.61
CA ALA A 187 -3.50 -6.54 -4.31
C ALA A 187 -2.70 -7.67 -4.99
N THR A 188 -3.27 -8.88 -5.02
CA THR A 188 -2.67 -10.02 -5.74
C THR A 188 -2.65 -9.75 -7.25
N ALA A 189 -3.76 -9.25 -7.81
CA ALA A 189 -3.83 -8.93 -9.24
C ALA A 189 -2.81 -7.86 -9.65
N VAL A 190 -2.66 -6.79 -8.85
CA VAL A 190 -1.63 -5.75 -9.07
C VAL A 190 -0.23 -6.35 -8.99
N SER A 191 0.04 -7.20 -8.01
CA SER A 191 1.36 -7.83 -7.83
C SER A 191 1.72 -8.73 -9.00
N VAL A 192 0.79 -9.55 -9.47
CA VAL A 192 0.97 -10.39 -10.67
C VAL A 192 1.15 -9.53 -11.91
N ALA A 193 0.33 -8.50 -12.08
CA ALA A 193 0.42 -7.59 -13.22
C ALA A 193 1.75 -6.83 -13.26
N ALA A 194 2.31 -6.46 -12.11
CA ALA A 194 3.62 -5.81 -12.03
C ALA A 194 4.76 -6.67 -12.59
N VAL A 195 4.68 -7.99 -12.41
CA VAL A 195 5.64 -8.94 -13.02
C VAL A 195 5.35 -9.15 -14.50
N LEU A 196 4.08 -9.29 -14.91
CA LEU A 196 3.67 -9.50 -16.30
C LEU A 196 3.94 -8.27 -17.18
N THR A 197 3.96 -7.08 -16.62
CA THR A 197 4.29 -5.82 -17.30
C THR A 197 5.78 -5.47 -17.25
N ARG A 198 6.61 -6.35 -16.68
CA ARG A 198 8.05 -6.11 -16.49
C ARG A 198 8.37 -4.84 -15.68
N GLN A 199 7.51 -4.47 -14.74
CA GLN A 199 7.81 -3.39 -13.81
C GLN A 199 8.61 -3.88 -12.60
N HIS A 200 8.50 -5.16 -12.27
CA HIS A 200 9.14 -5.77 -11.10
C HIS A 200 9.62 -7.19 -11.40
N PHE A 201 10.70 -7.60 -10.74
CA PHE A 201 11.11 -8.99 -10.64
C PHE A 201 10.17 -9.74 -9.70
N VAL A 202 10.12 -11.07 -9.84
CA VAL A 202 9.29 -11.93 -8.98
C VAL A 202 9.67 -11.75 -7.49
N LEU A 203 10.95 -11.57 -7.17
CA LEU A 203 11.44 -11.39 -5.80
C LEU A 203 11.05 -10.03 -5.18
N ASP A 204 10.78 -9.01 -5.99
CA ASP A 204 10.37 -7.70 -5.49
C ASP A 204 9.00 -7.74 -4.82
N ILE A 205 8.16 -8.66 -5.28
CA ILE A 205 6.78 -8.80 -4.79
C ILE A 205 6.75 -9.24 -3.31
N PRO A 206 7.32 -10.40 -2.94
CA PRO A 206 7.32 -10.81 -1.54
C PRO A 206 8.09 -9.83 -0.65
N ALA A 207 9.14 -9.17 -1.15
CA ALA A 207 9.84 -8.13 -0.41
C ALA A 207 8.93 -6.93 -0.12
N GLY A 208 8.16 -6.46 -1.11
CA GLY A 208 7.18 -5.39 -0.94
C GLY A 208 6.06 -5.76 0.03
N ILE A 209 5.51 -6.97 -0.08
CA ILE A 209 4.47 -7.47 0.84
C ILE A 209 5.02 -7.56 2.28
N ALA A 210 6.22 -8.11 2.47
CA ALA A 210 6.85 -8.20 3.78
C ALA A 210 7.06 -6.82 4.40
N LEU A 211 7.52 -5.85 3.61
CA LEU A 211 7.68 -4.46 4.02
C LEU A 211 6.34 -3.84 4.47
N ALA A 212 5.26 -4.07 3.72
CA ALA A 212 3.92 -3.58 4.04
C ALA A 212 3.40 -4.17 5.37
N VAL A 213 3.53 -5.48 5.55
CA VAL A 213 3.07 -6.18 6.76
C VAL A 213 3.88 -5.70 7.97
N ALA A 214 5.21 -5.66 7.87
CA ALA A 214 6.08 -5.22 8.94
C ALA A 214 5.81 -3.75 9.31
N GLY A 215 5.69 -2.86 8.31
CA GLY A 215 5.39 -1.45 8.52
C GLY A 215 4.02 -1.23 9.16
N TRP A 216 2.99 -1.95 8.70
CA TRP A 216 1.65 -1.88 9.30
C TRP A 216 1.63 -2.33 10.76
N LEU A 217 2.26 -3.47 11.06
CA LEU A 217 2.33 -4.00 12.42
C LEU A 217 3.11 -3.06 13.34
N ALA A 218 4.25 -2.52 12.87
CA ALA A 218 5.06 -1.59 13.65
C ALA A 218 4.29 -0.29 13.97
N VAL A 219 3.60 0.28 13.00
CA VAL A 219 2.79 1.49 13.20
C VAL A 219 1.66 1.21 14.18
N ARG A 220 0.91 0.13 13.99
CA ARG A 220 -0.17 -0.25 14.92
C ARG A 220 0.31 -0.48 16.35
N TRP A 221 1.44 -1.14 16.50
CA TRP A 221 2.03 -1.38 17.81
C TRP A 221 2.49 -0.08 18.50
N GLY A 222 3.14 0.83 17.74
CA GLY A 222 3.51 2.16 18.22
C GLY A 222 2.30 2.98 18.65
N PHE A 223 1.28 3.05 17.81
CA PHE A 223 0.02 3.75 18.13
C PHE A 223 -0.70 3.13 19.32
N ALA A 224 -0.73 1.80 19.46
CA ALA A 224 -1.34 1.14 20.60
C ALA A 224 -0.63 1.46 21.93
N ARG A 225 0.68 1.73 21.92
CA ARG A 225 1.43 2.18 23.10
C ARG A 225 1.10 3.63 23.44
N VAL A 226 1.29 4.54 22.48
CA VAL A 226 1.06 5.98 22.68
C VAL A 226 -0.36 6.26 23.17
N TRP A 227 -1.37 5.61 22.57
CA TRP A 227 -2.76 5.85 22.93
C TRP A 227 -3.19 5.17 24.25
N ARG A 228 -2.53 4.09 24.66
CA ARG A 228 -2.75 3.52 26.01
C ARG A 228 -2.29 4.46 27.11
N ASP A 229 -1.19 5.16 26.87
CA ASP A 229 -0.61 6.07 27.86
C ASP A 229 -1.34 7.43 27.88
N ALA A 230 -1.98 7.81 26.77
CA ALA A 230 -2.73 9.06 26.64
C ALA A 230 -4.18 9.00 27.16
N LEU A 231 -4.74 7.80 27.39
CA LEU A 231 -6.09 7.64 27.96
C LEU A 231 -5.99 7.54 29.49
N PRO A 232 -6.75 8.37 30.26
CA PRO A 232 -6.81 8.20 31.70
C PRO A 232 -7.31 6.78 32.01
N ARG A 233 -6.59 6.06 32.86
CA ARG A 233 -7.03 4.78 33.41
C ARG A 233 -8.32 5.04 34.18
N ARG A 234 -9.45 4.59 33.66
CA ARG A 234 -10.73 4.58 34.37
C ARG A 234 -10.77 3.38 35.30
#